data_2bea2a2389df47477b617053865ef3b9
#
_entry.id   2bea2a2389df47477b617053865ef3b9
#
_cell.length_a   1.000
_cell.length_b   1.000
_cell.length_c   1.000
_cell.angle_alpha   90.00
_cell.angle_beta   90.00
_cell.angle_gamma   90.00
#
_symmetry.space_group_name_H-M   'P 1'
#
loop_
_entity.id
_entity.type
_entity.pdbx_description
1 polymer ?
#
loop_
_entity_poly.entity_id
_entity_poly.type
_entity_poly.pdbx_seq_one_letter_code
_entity_poly.pdbx_strand_id
1 'polypeptide(L)'
;PKSVNDCVFATAMIRPVAMSGRQKAAMFQNWSQEAVQDAIVFEDDAIDIISSIIGVDMYEADMYRRAFAKKNDEKILEFIERMGGHPNRNEAMHALQSLSGFGLCRAHAVNLGRLIWALAYQKAHNTKEFWQANLKHCQGSYRSWVYQCEAHRLNIPTKSGWWWHGFPKRLGVREQWMDRVEFAGVIANGRCYRGNKGRWITFLTLGTDYGEYIDVVVQKPFSYRDGDIVHGSGRVKHSNNSDYIDSSDVKSYTFAEWR
;
A
#
# COMPACT_ATOMS: atom_id res chain seq x y z
N PRO A 1 11.54 8.81 6.76
CA PRO A 1 11.89 8.48 8.16
C PRO A 1 13.37 8.81 8.43
N LYS A 2 13.62 9.47 9.54
CA LYS A 2 14.97 9.83 9.99
C LYS A 2 15.42 9.00 11.20
N SER A 3 14.49 8.23 11.76
CA SER A 3 14.71 7.41 12.95
C SER A 3 13.91 6.10 12.89
N VAL A 4 14.27 5.16 13.78
CA VAL A 4 13.48 3.94 14.00
C VAL A 4 12.05 4.28 14.40
N ASN A 5 11.87 5.28 15.25
CA ASN A 5 10.54 5.72 15.69
C ASN A 5 9.68 6.20 14.53
N ASP A 6 10.23 6.91 13.57
CA ASP A 6 9.50 7.30 12.36
C ASP A 6 8.98 6.07 11.60
N CYS A 7 9.78 5.00 11.52
CA CYS A 7 9.35 3.74 10.91
C CYS A 7 8.24 3.07 11.71
N VAL A 8 8.30 3.13 13.03
CA VAL A 8 7.26 2.59 13.93
C VAL A 8 5.93 3.28 13.69
N PHE A 9 5.93 4.61 13.69
CA PHE A 9 4.73 5.42 13.44
C PHE A 9 4.20 5.24 12.01
N ALA A 10 5.09 5.29 11.01
CA ALA A 10 4.70 5.07 9.62
C ALA A 10 4.01 3.72 9.44
N THR A 11 4.50 2.66 10.08
CA THR A 11 3.92 1.32 10.03
C THR A 11 2.50 1.30 10.62
N ALA A 12 2.27 1.99 11.73
CA ALA A 12 0.95 2.10 12.33
C ALA A 12 -0.02 2.90 11.46
N MET A 13 0.45 3.99 10.85
CA MET A 13 -0.34 4.87 9.99
C MET A 13 -0.72 4.24 8.64
N ILE A 14 0.11 3.36 8.08
CA ILE A 14 -0.19 2.68 6.81
C ILE A 14 -1.41 1.75 6.93
N ARG A 15 -1.73 1.25 8.13
CA ARG A 15 -2.91 0.40 8.31
C ARG A 15 -4.20 1.12 7.94
N PRO A 16 -5.12 0.45 7.21
CA PRO A 16 -6.29 1.11 6.61
C PRO A 16 -7.25 1.78 7.60
N VAL A 17 -7.24 1.37 8.86
CA VAL A 17 -8.32 1.68 9.81
C VAL A 17 -8.00 2.82 10.76
N ALA A 18 -6.71 3.13 10.99
CA ALA A 18 -6.32 4.11 12.00
C ALA A 18 -6.70 5.57 11.62
N MET A 19 -6.78 5.89 10.33
CA MET A 19 -7.07 7.24 9.84
C MET A 19 -7.70 7.20 8.45
N SER A 20 -8.48 8.22 8.10
CA SER A 20 -8.93 8.41 6.72
C SER A 20 -7.72 8.66 5.79
N GLY A 21 -7.85 8.31 4.52
CA GLY A 21 -6.77 8.53 3.53
C GLY A 21 -6.31 9.99 3.45
N ARG A 22 -7.23 10.95 3.65
CA ARG A 22 -6.92 12.39 3.66
C ARG A 22 -6.09 12.78 4.88
N GLN A 23 -6.40 12.25 6.07
CA GLN A 23 -5.63 12.50 7.29
C GLN A 23 -4.21 11.91 7.19
N LYS A 24 -4.09 10.69 6.65
CA LYS A 24 -2.78 10.06 6.40
C LYS A 24 -1.93 10.91 5.46
N ALA A 25 -2.50 11.37 4.36
CA ALA A 25 -1.78 12.21 3.39
C ALA A 25 -1.31 13.51 4.03
N ALA A 26 -2.15 14.17 4.82
CA ALA A 26 -1.78 15.39 5.54
C ALA A 26 -0.65 15.15 6.54
N MET A 27 -0.69 14.08 7.31
CA MET A 27 0.39 13.73 8.26
C MET A 27 1.70 13.40 7.55
N PHE A 28 1.67 12.69 6.41
CA PHE A 28 2.88 12.41 5.65
C PHE A 28 3.48 13.67 5.00
N GLN A 29 2.65 14.62 4.59
CA GLN A 29 3.11 15.91 4.04
C GLN A 29 3.73 16.81 5.12
N ASN A 30 3.15 16.80 6.32
CA ASN A 30 3.56 17.65 7.44
C ASN A 30 4.31 16.85 8.51
N TRP A 31 5.10 15.85 8.11
CA TRP A 31 5.82 14.99 9.03
C TRP A 31 6.80 15.79 9.88
N SER A 32 6.44 16.04 11.14
CA SER A 32 7.32 16.54 12.17
C SER A 32 7.38 15.57 13.35
N GLN A 33 8.46 15.58 14.13
CA GLN A 33 8.56 14.74 15.31
C GLN A 33 7.48 15.08 16.35
N GLU A 34 7.12 16.36 16.47
CA GLU A 34 6.09 16.84 17.39
C GLU A 34 4.70 16.32 16.98
N ALA A 35 4.32 16.46 15.71
CA ALA A 35 3.04 15.96 15.19
C ALA A 35 2.89 14.44 15.33
N VAL A 36 4.00 13.71 15.33
CA VAL A 36 4.04 12.26 15.47
C VAL A 36 3.92 11.84 16.95
N GLN A 37 4.48 12.60 17.88
CA GLN A 37 4.41 12.31 19.30
C GLN A 37 3.00 12.48 19.88
N ASP A 38 2.25 13.45 19.37
CA ASP A 38 0.88 13.73 19.82
C ASP A 38 -0.19 12.89 19.07
N ALA A 39 0.23 12.13 18.07
CA ALA A 39 -0.69 11.33 17.27
C ALA A 39 -1.14 10.06 18.00
N ILE A 40 -2.45 9.90 18.16
CA ILE A 40 -3.08 8.69 18.68
C ILE A 40 -3.16 7.67 17.53
N VAL A 41 -2.28 6.68 17.53
CA VAL A 41 -2.16 5.71 16.42
C VAL A 41 -2.09 4.25 16.87
N PHE A 42 -1.76 4.00 18.14
CA PHE A 42 -1.64 2.65 18.69
C PHE A 42 -2.85 2.27 19.56
N GLU A 43 -3.11 0.98 19.67
CA GLU A 43 -4.11 0.50 20.63
C GLU A 43 -3.79 0.89 22.06
N ASP A 44 -2.52 0.90 22.40
CA ASP A 44 -2.01 1.28 23.70
C ASP A 44 -2.36 2.74 24.05
N ASP A 45 -2.39 3.65 23.07
CA ASP A 45 -2.76 5.05 23.29
C ASP A 45 -4.20 5.19 23.81
N ALA A 46 -5.11 4.31 23.39
CA ALA A 46 -6.48 4.28 23.90
C ALA A 46 -6.52 3.90 25.38
N ILE A 47 -5.65 2.99 25.83
CA ILE A 47 -5.57 2.58 27.23
C ILE A 47 -5.10 3.77 28.07
N ASP A 48 -4.05 4.46 27.63
CA ASP A 48 -3.52 5.64 28.33
C ASP A 48 -4.57 6.75 28.45
N ILE A 49 -5.32 7.01 27.38
CA ILE A 49 -6.42 8.00 27.36
C ILE A 49 -7.51 7.60 28.35
N ILE A 50 -7.99 6.37 28.30
CA ILE A 50 -9.05 5.88 29.19
C ILE A 50 -8.61 5.97 30.64
N SER A 51 -7.42 5.46 30.96
CA SER A 51 -6.85 5.49 32.30
C SER A 51 -6.77 6.92 32.85
N SER A 52 -6.29 7.85 32.04
CA SER A 52 -6.12 9.24 32.46
C SER A 52 -7.45 9.97 32.68
N ILE A 53 -8.49 9.65 31.92
CA ILE A 53 -9.78 10.36 31.97
C ILE A 53 -10.66 9.88 33.13
N ILE A 54 -10.75 8.59 33.34
CA ILE A 54 -11.64 8.03 34.39
C ILE A 54 -10.88 7.54 35.63
N GLY A 55 -9.55 7.67 35.66
CA GLY A 55 -8.73 7.37 36.83
C GLY A 55 -8.68 5.89 37.18
N VAL A 56 -8.72 5.01 36.20
CA VAL A 56 -8.64 3.55 36.37
C VAL A 56 -7.27 3.00 36.07
N ASP A 57 -6.98 1.79 36.53
CA ASP A 57 -5.74 1.11 36.17
C ASP A 57 -5.71 0.65 34.70
N MET A 58 -4.54 0.25 34.23
CA MET A 58 -4.33 -0.17 32.83
C MET A 58 -5.14 -1.40 32.46
N TYR A 59 -5.44 -2.28 33.40
CA TYR A 59 -6.22 -3.48 33.15
C TYR A 59 -7.69 -3.13 32.91
N GLU A 60 -8.27 -2.30 33.77
CA GLU A 60 -9.65 -1.81 33.60
C GLU A 60 -9.77 -0.93 32.34
N ALA A 61 -8.76 -0.11 32.07
CA ALA A 61 -8.72 0.69 30.84
C ALA A 61 -8.72 -0.17 29.57
N ASP A 62 -7.98 -1.30 29.55
CA ASP A 62 -8.00 -2.24 28.42
C ASP A 62 -9.37 -2.93 28.26
N MET A 63 -10.10 -3.16 29.34
CA MET A 63 -11.48 -3.67 29.24
C MET A 63 -12.39 -2.68 28.49
N TYR A 64 -12.30 -1.40 28.76
CA TYR A 64 -13.04 -0.37 28.03
C TYR A 64 -12.56 -0.25 26.58
N ARG A 65 -11.26 -0.26 26.32
CA ARG A 65 -10.73 -0.28 24.95
C ARG A 65 -11.33 -1.44 24.14
N ARG A 66 -11.38 -2.65 24.72
CA ARG A 66 -12.01 -3.83 24.08
C ARG A 66 -13.51 -3.66 23.88
N ALA A 67 -14.18 -2.97 24.78
CA ALA A 67 -15.61 -2.66 24.64
C ALA A 67 -15.86 -1.72 23.43
N PHE A 68 -15.03 -0.69 23.25
CA PHE A 68 -15.07 0.16 22.06
C PHE A 68 -14.80 -0.64 20.77
N ALA A 69 -13.78 -1.48 20.76
CA ALA A 69 -13.45 -2.31 19.60
C ALA A 69 -14.57 -3.30 19.22
N LYS A 70 -15.29 -3.84 20.20
CA LYS A 70 -16.40 -4.78 20.03
C LYS A 70 -17.78 -4.11 19.90
N LYS A 71 -17.83 -2.77 20.00
CA LYS A 71 -19.08 -1.99 20.01
C LYS A 71 -20.05 -2.47 21.09
N ASN A 72 -19.55 -2.69 22.30
CA ASN A 72 -20.37 -3.07 23.45
C ASN A 72 -20.99 -1.79 24.04
N ASP A 73 -22.24 -1.53 23.68
CA ASP A 73 -22.95 -0.30 24.04
C ASP A 73 -23.09 -0.13 25.57
N GLU A 74 -23.33 -1.20 26.33
CA GLU A 74 -23.46 -1.16 27.78
C GLU A 74 -22.18 -0.63 28.43
N LYS A 75 -21.04 -1.20 28.09
CA LYS A 75 -19.73 -0.78 28.60
C LYS A 75 -19.32 0.60 28.12
N ILE A 76 -19.72 0.99 26.92
CA ILE A 76 -19.46 2.32 26.39
C ILE A 76 -20.30 3.36 27.15
N LEU A 77 -21.56 3.06 27.48
CA LEU A 77 -22.40 3.94 28.30
C LEU A 77 -21.84 4.07 29.72
N GLU A 78 -21.42 2.99 30.35
CA GLU A 78 -20.74 3.03 31.66
C GLU A 78 -19.49 3.95 31.63
N PHE A 79 -18.70 3.85 30.58
CA PHE A 79 -17.53 4.72 30.40
C PHE A 79 -17.94 6.20 30.27
N ILE A 80 -18.99 6.49 29.48
CA ILE A 80 -19.51 7.85 29.29
C ILE A 80 -20.02 8.45 30.60
N GLU A 81 -20.71 7.65 31.41
CA GLU A 81 -21.18 8.06 32.74
C GLU A 81 -20.01 8.36 33.70
N ARG A 82 -19.02 7.47 33.74
CA ARG A 82 -17.82 7.67 34.57
C ARG A 82 -17.00 8.89 34.17
N MET A 83 -16.96 9.19 32.89
CA MET A 83 -16.28 10.38 32.38
C MET A 83 -16.94 11.69 32.84
N GLY A 84 -18.25 11.70 33.09
CA GLY A 84 -19.02 12.84 33.60
C GLY A 84 -18.79 14.11 32.78
N GLY A 85 -18.44 15.20 33.51
CA GLY A 85 -18.17 16.51 32.91
C GLY A 85 -16.68 16.76 32.54
N HIS A 86 -15.90 15.76 32.27
CA HIS A 86 -14.49 15.93 31.96
C HIS A 86 -14.28 16.90 30.77
N PRO A 87 -13.36 17.88 30.89
CA PRO A 87 -13.20 18.95 29.89
C PRO A 87 -12.86 18.41 28.49
N ASN A 88 -12.10 17.31 28.40
CA ASN A 88 -11.66 16.72 27.13
C ASN A 88 -12.56 15.58 26.64
N ARG A 89 -13.80 15.51 27.13
CA ARG A 89 -14.76 14.43 26.83
C ARG A 89 -14.94 14.19 25.33
N ASN A 90 -15.14 15.24 24.56
CA ASN A 90 -15.44 15.14 23.12
C ASN A 90 -14.22 14.67 22.33
N GLU A 91 -13.03 15.15 22.69
CA GLU A 91 -11.76 14.74 22.06
C GLU A 91 -11.47 13.28 22.35
N ALA A 92 -11.64 12.87 23.61
CA ALA A 92 -11.45 11.48 24.01
C ALA A 92 -12.41 10.53 23.30
N MET A 93 -13.69 10.87 23.23
CA MET A 93 -14.68 10.06 22.51
C MET A 93 -14.36 9.96 21.02
N HIS A 94 -13.94 11.05 20.39
CA HIS A 94 -13.52 11.04 18.98
C HIS A 94 -12.29 10.17 18.77
N ALA A 95 -11.30 10.27 19.65
CA ALA A 95 -10.09 9.45 19.60
C ALA A 95 -10.40 7.97 19.77
N LEU A 96 -11.18 7.60 20.78
CA LEU A 96 -11.57 6.21 21.06
C LEU A 96 -12.43 5.61 19.96
N GLN A 97 -13.34 6.37 19.38
CA GLN A 97 -14.14 5.92 18.23
C GLN A 97 -13.26 5.69 16.98
N SER A 98 -12.26 6.53 16.77
CA SER A 98 -11.31 6.35 15.64
C SER A 98 -10.43 5.13 15.80
N LEU A 99 -10.06 4.76 17.04
CA LEU A 99 -9.26 3.57 17.36
C LEU A 99 -10.09 2.27 17.44
N SER A 100 -11.43 2.38 17.50
CA SER A 100 -12.33 1.23 17.68
C SER A 100 -12.28 0.20 16.54
N GLY A 101 -11.61 0.50 15.44
CA GLY A 101 -11.58 -0.35 14.26
C GLY A 101 -10.53 -1.46 14.29
N PHE A 102 -9.29 -1.22 14.50
CA PHE A 102 -8.14 -2.14 14.53
C PHE A 102 -6.87 -1.30 14.68
N GLY A 103 -6.60 -0.83 15.88
CA GLY A 103 -5.32 -0.22 16.20
C GLY A 103 -4.18 -1.22 15.98
N LEU A 104 -2.98 -0.73 15.78
CA LEU A 104 -1.80 -1.58 15.78
C LEU A 104 -1.22 -1.59 17.19
N CYS A 105 -0.99 -2.76 17.76
CA CYS A 105 -0.26 -2.90 19.00
C CYS A 105 1.13 -2.26 18.88
N ARG A 106 1.49 -1.39 19.80
CA ARG A 106 2.76 -0.65 19.79
C ARG A 106 3.97 -1.58 19.75
N ALA A 107 3.95 -2.67 20.51
CA ALA A 107 5.03 -3.66 20.53
C ALA A 107 5.25 -4.29 19.16
N HIS A 108 4.18 -4.61 18.44
CA HIS A 108 4.26 -5.13 17.08
C HIS A 108 4.81 -4.08 16.11
N ALA A 109 4.34 -2.84 16.23
CA ALA A 109 4.85 -1.72 15.42
C ALA A 109 6.34 -1.46 15.66
N VAL A 110 6.81 -1.55 16.89
CA VAL A 110 8.24 -1.43 17.24
C VAL A 110 9.07 -2.52 16.57
N ASN A 111 8.61 -3.76 16.60
CA ASN A 111 9.31 -4.86 15.93
C ASN A 111 9.38 -4.63 14.41
N LEU A 112 8.27 -4.24 13.78
CA LEU A 112 8.25 -3.91 12.35
C LEU A 112 9.12 -2.70 12.03
N GLY A 113 9.05 -1.64 12.81
CA GLY A 113 9.86 -0.43 12.62
C GLY A 113 11.36 -0.71 12.69
N ARG A 114 11.79 -1.54 13.66
CA ARG A 114 13.19 -2.01 13.77
C ARG A 114 13.59 -2.85 12.55
N LEU A 115 12.73 -3.75 12.11
CA LEU A 115 12.99 -4.58 10.93
C LEU A 115 13.10 -3.71 9.67
N ILE A 116 12.17 -2.78 9.46
CA ILE A 116 12.18 -1.86 8.32
C ILE A 116 13.48 -1.04 8.32
N TRP A 117 13.87 -0.51 9.47
CA TRP A 117 15.11 0.26 9.60
C TRP A 117 16.35 -0.58 9.26
N ALA A 118 16.44 -1.79 9.81
CA ALA A 118 17.54 -2.71 9.53
C ALA A 118 17.61 -3.09 8.05
N LEU A 119 16.45 -3.40 7.43
CA LEU A 119 16.38 -3.72 6.00
C LEU A 119 16.75 -2.51 5.12
N ALA A 120 16.31 -1.30 5.48
CA ALA A 120 16.69 -0.08 4.79
C ALA A 120 18.20 0.20 4.88
N TYR A 121 18.78 -0.02 6.07
CA TYR A 121 20.23 0.09 6.27
C TYR A 121 20.99 -0.92 5.39
N GLN A 122 20.60 -2.18 5.40
CA GLN A 122 21.23 -3.21 4.56
C GLN A 122 21.05 -2.89 3.07
N LYS A 123 19.88 -2.43 2.65
CA LYS A 123 19.64 -2.01 1.27
C LYS A 123 20.55 -0.86 0.84
N ALA A 124 20.86 0.07 1.74
CA ALA A 124 21.69 1.23 1.44
C ALA A 124 23.20 0.93 1.47
N HIS A 125 23.66 0.10 2.42
CA HIS A 125 25.09 -0.12 2.67
C HIS A 125 25.62 -1.43 2.11
N ASN A 126 24.78 -2.46 1.98
CA ASN A 126 25.11 -3.78 1.47
C ASN A 126 24.16 -4.16 0.30
N THR A 127 23.99 -3.23 -0.63
CA THR A 127 22.95 -3.27 -1.67
C THR A 127 22.94 -4.58 -2.45
N LYS A 128 24.11 -5.05 -2.87
CA LYS A 128 24.26 -6.28 -3.67
C LYS A 128 23.82 -7.51 -2.90
N GLU A 129 24.34 -7.69 -1.71
CA GLU A 129 24.06 -8.82 -0.81
C GLU A 129 22.59 -8.81 -0.38
N PHE A 130 22.06 -7.64 -0.06
CA PHE A 130 20.65 -7.45 0.27
C PHE A 130 19.74 -7.94 -0.86
N TRP A 131 19.99 -7.50 -2.09
CA TRP A 131 19.16 -7.90 -3.23
C TRP A 131 19.33 -9.34 -3.63
N GLN A 132 20.54 -9.88 -3.54
CA GLN A 132 20.78 -11.31 -3.79
C GLN A 132 20.04 -12.20 -2.80
N ALA A 133 20.05 -11.84 -1.51
CA ALA A 133 19.30 -12.54 -0.48
C ALA A 133 17.78 -12.38 -0.69
N ASN A 134 17.33 -11.17 -1.02
CA ASN A 134 15.92 -10.87 -1.26
C ASN A 134 15.37 -11.67 -2.45
N LEU A 135 16.06 -11.66 -3.59
CA LEU A 135 15.68 -12.42 -4.79
C LEU A 135 15.67 -13.94 -4.57
N LYS A 136 16.50 -14.43 -3.65
CA LYS A 136 16.58 -15.86 -3.32
C LYS A 136 15.48 -16.32 -2.35
N HIS A 137 15.14 -15.49 -1.37
CA HIS A 137 14.35 -15.90 -0.19
C HIS A 137 13.04 -15.13 -0.01
N CYS A 138 12.84 -14.00 -0.72
CA CYS A 138 11.66 -13.19 -0.51
C CYS A 138 10.41 -13.82 -1.14
N GLN A 139 9.43 -14.08 -0.28
CA GLN A 139 8.07 -14.46 -0.66
C GLN A 139 7.09 -13.37 -0.18
N GLY A 140 7.48 -12.10 -0.39
CA GLY A 140 6.71 -10.95 0.07
C GLY A 140 5.41 -10.75 -0.70
N SER A 141 4.74 -9.65 -0.40
CA SER A 141 3.43 -9.29 -0.96
C SER A 141 3.46 -8.94 -2.45
N TYR A 142 4.63 -8.59 -2.96
CA TYR A 142 4.80 -8.27 -4.37
C TYR A 142 5.20 -9.51 -5.17
N ARG A 143 4.87 -9.52 -6.45
CA ARG A 143 5.28 -10.58 -7.37
C ARG A 143 6.80 -10.53 -7.59
N SER A 144 7.41 -11.65 -7.87
CA SER A 144 8.87 -11.78 -7.98
C SER A 144 9.49 -10.82 -9.01
N TRP A 145 8.78 -10.53 -10.09
CA TRP A 145 9.26 -9.62 -11.10
C TRP A 145 9.46 -8.18 -10.58
N VAL A 146 8.66 -7.71 -9.62
CA VAL A 146 8.82 -6.38 -9.01
C VAL A 146 10.18 -6.27 -8.33
N TYR A 147 10.54 -7.31 -7.56
CA TYR A 147 11.86 -7.36 -6.90
C TYR A 147 13.01 -7.44 -7.91
N GLN A 148 12.80 -8.16 -9.01
CA GLN A 148 13.78 -8.24 -10.08
C GLN A 148 13.98 -6.89 -10.79
N CYS A 149 12.91 -6.16 -11.08
CA CYS A 149 12.95 -4.82 -11.62
C CYS A 149 13.76 -3.87 -10.75
N GLU A 150 13.50 -3.88 -9.44
CA GLU A 150 14.22 -3.02 -8.50
C GLU A 150 15.71 -3.38 -8.42
N ALA A 151 16.03 -4.66 -8.36
CA ALA A 151 17.41 -5.13 -8.36
C ALA A 151 18.16 -4.71 -9.63
N HIS A 152 17.50 -4.82 -10.77
CA HIS A 152 18.08 -4.44 -12.05
C HIS A 152 18.38 -2.95 -12.16
N ARG A 153 17.48 -2.07 -11.71
CA ARG A 153 17.74 -0.63 -11.68
C ARG A 153 19.02 -0.28 -10.93
N LEU A 154 19.42 -1.14 -10.01
CA LEU A 154 20.65 -1.03 -9.24
C LEU A 154 21.82 -1.82 -9.82
N ASN A 155 21.69 -2.32 -11.06
CA ASN A 155 22.67 -3.17 -11.73
C ASN A 155 23.04 -4.44 -10.96
N ILE A 156 22.10 -5.01 -10.20
CA ILE A 156 22.30 -6.24 -9.46
C ILE A 156 22.04 -7.43 -10.39
N PRO A 157 23.00 -8.37 -10.57
CA PRO A 157 22.79 -9.56 -11.38
C PRO A 157 21.65 -10.42 -10.83
N THR A 158 20.70 -10.76 -11.67
CA THR A 158 19.60 -11.68 -11.34
C THR A 158 19.82 -13.02 -12.03
N LYS A 159 19.51 -14.14 -11.35
CA LYS A 159 19.70 -15.49 -11.94
C LYS A 159 18.76 -15.76 -13.13
N SER A 160 17.62 -15.16 -13.16
CA SER A 160 16.72 -15.21 -14.30
C SER A 160 17.11 -14.12 -15.30
N GLY A 161 18.14 -14.37 -16.08
CA GLY A 161 18.74 -13.42 -17.01
C GLY A 161 17.83 -12.90 -18.13
N TRP A 162 16.56 -13.29 -18.12
CA TRP A 162 15.65 -12.98 -19.20
C TRP A 162 15.05 -11.55 -19.13
N TRP A 163 15.01 -10.91 -17.97
CA TRP A 163 14.48 -9.55 -17.83
C TRP A 163 15.41 -8.45 -18.35
N TRP A 164 16.70 -8.74 -18.59
CA TRP A 164 17.71 -7.69 -18.51
C TRP A 164 18.68 -7.60 -19.68
N HIS A 165 18.50 -8.40 -20.66
CA HIS A 165 19.28 -8.22 -21.90
C HIS A 165 18.71 -7.11 -22.78
N GLY A 166 18.40 -5.99 -22.13
CA GLY A 166 17.91 -4.77 -22.76
C GLY A 166 16.65 -5.02 -23.56
N PHE A 167 15.50 -4.55 -23.09
CA PHE A 167 14.36 -4.48 -23.99
C PHE A 167 14.78 -3.65 -25.20
N PRO A 168 14.82 -4.18 -26.41
CA PRO A 168 15.12 -3.39 -27.60
C PRO A 168 14.04 -2.34 -27.85
N LYS A 169 12.89 -2.51 -27.20
CA LYS A 169 11.75 -1.59 -27.24
C LYS A 169 11.41 -1.16 -25.80
N ARG A 170 11.33 0.13 -25.58
CA ARG A 170 10.95 0.71 -24.29
C ARG A 170 9.55 0.26 -23.89
N LEU A 171 9.39 -0.07 -22.59
CA LEU A 171 8.09 -0.27 -21.97
C LEU A 171 7.58 1.09 -21.46
N GLY A 172 6.46 1.55 -21.96
CA GLY A 172 5.88 2.83 -21.59
C GLY A 172 4.74 3.23 -22.50
N VAL A 173 4.32 4.45 -22.39
CA VAL A 173 3.28 5.06 -23.22
C VAL A 173 3.94 6.02 -24.20
N ARG A 174 3.56 5.92 -25.45
CA ARG A 174 3.97 6.83 -26.52
C ARG A 174 2.72 7.46 -27.15
N GLU A 175 2.64 8.77 -27.12
CA GLU A 175 1.58 9.50 -27.81
C GLU A 175 1.67 9.28 -29.31
N GLN A 176 0.55 9.05 -29.96
CA GLN A 176 0.45 8.94 -31.41
C GLN A 176 -0.25 10.19 -31.97
N TRP A 177 -1.56 10.21 -31.99
CA TRP A 177 -2.35 11.30 -32.53
C TRP A 177 -3.76 11.27 -31.97
N MET A 178 -4.36 12.43 -31.69
CA MET A 178 -5.75 12.57 -31.21
C MET A 178 -6.12 11.60 -30.07
N ASP A 179 -5.51 11.75 -28.90
CA ASP A 179 -5.74 10.95 -27.69
C ASP A 179 -5.44 9.43 -27.86
N ARG A 180 -4.86 9.04 -28.98
CA ARG A 180 -4.37 7.68 -29.16
C ARG A 180 -2.94 7.56 -28.66
N VAL A 181 -2.71 6.48 -27.96
CA VAL A 181 -1.40 6.13 -27.44
C VAL A 181 -1.05 4.71 -27.84
N GLU A 182 0.21 4.49 -28.09
CA GLU A 182 0.81 3.15 -28.13
C GLU A 182 1.40 2.86 -26.76
N PHE A 183 1.20 1.67 -26.25
CA PHE A 183 1.68 1.30 -24.94
C PHE A 183 2.31 -0.09 -24.96
N ALA A 184 3.29 -0.28 -24.08
CA ALA A 184 3.84 -1.57 -23.76
C ALA A 184 4.16 -1.63 -22.27
N GLY A 185 3.94 -2.78 -21.66
CA GLY A 185 4.24 -2.99 -20.24
C GLY A 185 4.15 -4.43 -19.84
N VAL A 186 4.74 -4.74 -18.69
CA VAL A 186 4.68 -6.07 -18.09
C VAL A 186 3.43 -6.18 -17.25
N ILE A 187 2.68 -7.27 -17.38
CA ILE A 187 1.48 -7.50 -16.60
C ILE A 187 1.82 -7.60 -15.12
N ALA A 188 1.44 -6.57 -14.38
CA ALA A 188 1.54 -6.51 -12.93
C ALA A 188 0.31 -7.13 -12.26
N ASN A 189 -0.86 -6.90 -12.84
CA ASN A 189 -2.14 -7.44 -12.38
C ASN A 189 -3.10 -7.52 -13.57
N GLY A 190 -4.03 -8.46 -13.51
CA GLY A 190 -5.07 -8.57 -14.51
C GLY A 190 -6.32 -9.25 -13.95
N ARG A 191 -7.49 -8.81 -14.42
CA ARG A 191 -8.79 -9.41 -14.10
C ARG A 191 -9.66 -9.41 -15.33
N CYS A 192 -10.24 -10.55 -15.64
CA CYS A 192 -11.22 -10.69 -16.70
C CYS A 192 -12.57 -11.08 -16.10
N TYR A 193 -13.61 -10.35 -16.42
CA TYR A 193 -14.95 -10.66 -15.97
C TYR A 193 -16.01 -10.36 -17.04
N ARG A 194 -17.18 -10.91 -16.83
CA ARG A 194 -18.34 -10.66 -17.70
C ARG A 194 -19.20 -9.55 -17.07
N GLY A 195 -19.29 -8.42 -17.74
CA GLY A 195 -20.10 -7.29 -17.29
C GLY A 195 -21.60 -7.55 -17.37
N ASN A 196 -22.41 -6.69 -16.75
CA ASN A 196 -23.88 -6.80 -16.66
C ASN A 196 -24.60 -6.92 -18.02
N LYS A 197 -23.99 -6.44 -19.11
CA LYS A 197 -24.51 -6.55 -20.47
C LYS A 197 -24.00 -7.79 -21.22
N GLY A 198 -23.42 -8.75 -20.50
CA GLY A 198 -22.90 -9.99 -21.07
C GLY A 198 -21.58 -9.85 -21.85
N ARG A 199 -21.00 -8.65 -21.91
CA ARG A 199 -19.72 -8.39 -22.59
C ARG A 199 -18.56 -8.70 -21.66
N TRP A 200 -17.52 -9.29 -22.22
CA TRP A 200 -16.28 -9.53 -21.50
C TRP A 200 -15.45 -8.26 -21.44
N ILE A 201 -14.87 -7.99 -20.29
CA ILE A 201 -13.96 -6.87 -20.05
C ILE A 201 -12.74 -7.41 -19.30
N THR A 202 -11.57 -7.09 -19.78
CA THR A 202 -10.31 -7.40 -19.11
C THR A 202 -9.66 -6.10 -18.65
N PHE A 203 -9.34 -6.01 -17.36
CA PHE A 203 -8.57 -4.94 -16.77
C PHE A 203 -7.15 -5.42 -16.58
N LEU A 204 -6.19 -4.65 -17.04
CA LEU A 204 -4.76 -4.93 -16.90
C LEU A 204 -4.09 -3.72 -16.25
N THR A 205 -3.25 -3.98 -15.27
CA THR A 205 -2.28 -3.00 -14.76
C THR A 205 -0.90 -3.42 -15.25
N LEU A 206 -0.26 -2.59 -16.02
CA LEU A 206 1.03 -2.85 -16.65
C LEU A 206 2.12 -2.03 -15.98
N GLY A 207 3.23 -2.65 -15.65
CA GLY A 207 4.44 -1.96 -15.18
C GLY A 207 5.32 -1.52 -16.35
N THR A 208 5.85 -0.29 -16.28
CA THR A 208 6.70 0.32 -17.29
C THR A 208 8.18 0.34 -16.86
N ASP A 209 9.08 0.70 -17.77
CA ASP A 209 10.51 0.85 -17.51
C ASP A 209 10.84 1.91 -16.44
N TYR A 210 9.97 2.89 -16.29
CA TYR A 210 10.16 3.99 -15.33
C TYR A 210 9.57 3.68 -13.94
N GLY A 211 9.02 2.48 -13.75
CA GLY A 211 8.36 2.08 -12.50
C GLY A 211 6.98 2.68 -12.33
N GLU A 212 6.45 3.29 -13.34
CA GLU A 212 5.06 3.72 -13.41
C GLU A 212 4.15 2.55 -13.75
N TYR A 213 2.90 2.67 -13.36
CA TYR A 213 1.86 1.73 -13.74
C TYR A 213 0.89 2.41 -14.69
N ILE A 214 0.47 1.67 -15.70
CA ILE A 214 -0.59 2.10 -16.62
C ILE A 214 -1.75 1.11 -16.53
N ASP A 215 -2.96 1.63 -16.43
CA ASP A 215 -4.16 0.82 -16.46
C ASP A 215 -4.73 0.74 -17.87
N VAL A 216 -5.02 -0.47 -18.32
CA VAL A 216 -5.53 -0.76 -19.65
C VAL A 216 -6.83 -1.55 -19.53
N VAL A 217 -7.87 -1.09 -20.22
CA VAL A 217 -9.17 -1.77 -20.31
C VAL A 217 -9.33 -2.36 -21.71
N VAL A 218 -9.52 -3.67 -21.78
CA VAL A 218 -9.69 -4.41 -23.03
C VAL A 218 -11.11 -4.93 -23.09
N GLN A 219 -11.88 -4.53 -24.12
CA GLN A 219 -13.32 -4.88 -24.30
C GLN A 219 -13.53 -6.28 -24.87
N LYS A 220 -12.69 -7.25 -24.48
CA LYS A 220 -12.77 -8.65 -24.88
C LYS A 220 -12.09 -9.53 -23.83
N PRO A 221 -12.35 -10.86 -23.83
CA PRO A 221 -11.52 -11.80 -23.08
C PRO A 221 -10.09 -11.70 -23.60
N PHE A 222 -9.14 -11.62 -22.71
CA PHE A 222 -7.74 -11.57 -23.04
C PHE A 222 -6.97 -12.60 -22.21
N SER A 223 -6.31 -13.52 -22.88
CA SER A 223 -5.51 -14.55 -22.25
C SER A 223 -4.09 -14.02 -22.06
N TYR A 224 -3.57 -14.15 -20.85
CA TYR A 224 -2.24 -13.68 -20.48
C TYR A 224 -1.67 -14.54 -19.34
N ARG A 225 -0.38 -14.45 -19.15
CA ARG A 225 0.32 -14.98 -17.99
C ARG A 225 0.97 -13.84 -17.23
N ASP A 226 1.09 -14.00 -15.94
CA ASP A 226 1.84 -13.05 -15.12
C ASP A 226 3.29 -12.96 -15.60
N GLY A 227 3.73 -11.74 -15.85
CA GLY A 227 5.06 -11.48 -16.39
C GLY A 227 5.14 -11.44 -17.92
N ASP A 228 4.06 -11.73 -18.64
CA ASP A 228 3.98 -11.46 -20.07
C ASP A 228 4.06 -9.96 -20.34
N ILE A 229 4.57 -9.61 -21.50
CA ILE A 229 4.58 -8.24 -21.99
C ILE A 229 3.34 -8.03 -22.86
N VAL A 230 2.61 -6.99 -22.55
CA VAL A 230 1.46 -6.56 -23.35
C VAL A 230 1.84 -5.32 -24.12
N HIS A 231 1.59 -5.36 -25.42
CA HIS A 231 1.73 -4.23 -26.33
C HIS A 231 0.39 -3.99 -27.04
N GLY A 232 0.08 -2.72 -27.24
CA GLY A 232 -1.15 -2.36 -27.92
C GLY A 232 -1.28 -0.87 -28.17
N SER A 233 -2.40 -0.49 -28.74
CA SER A 233 -2.78 0.89 -28.91
C SER A 233 -4.19 1.13 -28.40
N GLY A 234 -4.46 2.35 -27.91
CA GLY A 234 -5.76 2.67 -27.34
C GLY A 234 -5.97 4.18 -27.23
N ARG A 235 -7.08 4.55 -26.63
CA ARG A 235 -7.40 5.95 -26.31
C ARG A 235 -7.30 6.16 -24.81
N VAL A 236 -6.66 7.23 -24.39
CA VAL A 236 -6.68 7.65 -22.99
C VAL A 236 -8.09 8.10 -22.63
N LYS A 237 -8.60 7.58 -21.54
CA LYS A 237 -9.88 7.97 -20.97
C LYS A 237 -9.67 8.41 -19.53
N HIS A 238 -10.32 9.49 -19.16
CA HIS A 238 -10.31 10.05 -17.83
C HIS A 238 -11.54 9.54 -17.05
N SER A 239 -11.34 9.09 -15.85
CA SER A 239 -12.38 8.71 -14.91
C SER A 239 -12.21 9.51 -13.62
N ASN A 240 -13.26 9.54 -12.77
CA ASN A 240 -13.22 10.27 -11.50
C ASN A 240 -12.12 9.80 -10.53
N ASN A 241 -11.57 8.60 -10.73
CA ASN A 241 -10.60 8.00 -9.82
C ASN A 241 -9.22 7.77 -10.44
N SER A 242 -9.12 7.63 -11.76
CA SER A 242 -7.84 7.38 -12.44
C SER A 242 -8.01 7.47 -13.95
N ASP A 243 -6.91 7.72 -14.65
CA ASP A 243 -6.83 7.64 -16.08
C ASP A 243 -6.54 6.20 -16.49
N TYR A 244 -7.11 5.78 -17.62
CA TYR A 244 -6.88 4.45 -18.18
C TYR A 244 -6.87 4.48 -19.70
N ILE A 245 -6.25 3.47 -20.31
CA ILE A 245 -6.23 3.29 -21.76
C ILE A 245 -7.32 2.29 -22.17
N ASP A 246 -8.31 2.73 -22.94
CA ASP A 246 -9.32 1.85 -23.54
C ASP A 246 -8.80 1.32 -24.87
N SER A 247 -8.56 0.01 -24.93
CA SER A 247 -7.93 -0.63 -26.09
C SER A 247 -8.73 -1.82 -26.59
N SER A 248 -8.80 -1.94 -27.92
CA SER A 248 -9.30 -3.11 -28.63
C SER A 248 -8.19 -3.93 -29.30
N ASP A 249 -7.01 -3.33 -29.44
CA ASP A 249 -5.85 -3.93 -30.11
C ASP A 249 -4.73 -4.15 -29.11
N VAL A 250 -4.73 -5.35 -28.51
CA VAL A 250 -3.77 -5.76 -27.47
C VAL A 250 -3.23 -7.14 -27.84
N LYS A 251 -1.92 -7.27 -27.79
CA LYS A 251 -1.20 -8.54 -27.99
C LYS A 251 -0.34 -8.81 -26.76
N SER A 252 -0.31 -10.09 -26.37
CA SER A 252 0.59 -10.58 -25.31
C SER A 252 1.78 -11.28 -25.96
N TYR A 253 2.93 -11.03 -25.40
CA TYR A 253 4.19 -11.62 -25.80
C TYR A 253 4.85 -12.25 -24.59
N THR A 254 5.37 -13.45 -24.78
CA THR A 254 6.38 -13.92 -23.85
C THR A 254 7.61 -13.02 -23.97
N PHE A 255 8.41 -13.01 -22.95
CA PHE A 255 9.62 -12.20 -22.97
C PHE A 255 10.57 -12.54 -24.14
N ALA A 256 10.65 -13.84 -24.50
CA ALA A 256 11.47 -14.29 -25.62
C ALA A 256 10.97 -13.76 -26.98
N GLU A 257 9.67 -13.55 -27.12
CA GLU A 257 9.02 -13.04 -28.34
C GLU A 257 9.09 -11.51 -28.44
N TRP A 258 9.28 -10.81 -27.31
CA TRP A 258 9.37 -9.34 -27.28
C TRP A 258 10.74 -8.81 -27.71
N ARG A 259 11.76 -9.64 -27.77
CA ARG A 259 13.13 -9.30 -28.17
C ARG A 259 13.24 -8.73 -29.58
#